data_ca4227799d9eeb33da1d7c0e5c5ed627
#
_entry.id   ca4227799d9eeb33da1d7c0e5c5ed627
#
_cell.length_a   1.000
_cell.length_b   1.000
_cell.length_c   1.000
_cell.angle_alpha   90.00
_cell.angle_beta   90.00
_cell.angle_gamma   90.00
#
_symmetry.space_group_name_H-M   'P 1'
#
loop_
_entity.id
_entity.type
_entity.pdbx_description
1 polymer ?
#
loop_
_entity_poly.entity_id
_entity_poly.type
_entity_poly.pdbx_seq_one_letter_code
_entity_poly.pdbx_strand_id
1 'polypeptide(L)'
;LGGIRKLAMYTATKGFALNLGESLWAEWKDLGVDVLNLLIGTVDTPTMRDAMVKLNIADALTMTLPKAEDLALLALEQLSNGPTLIHPEDTLAQVANAPGPARRAHVLSKSAEAAVFIGND
;
A
#
# COMPACT_ATOMS: atom_id res chain seq x y z
N LEU A 1 -5.69 -0.95 -2.87
CA LEU A 1 -5.17 -0.55 -4.18
C LEU A 1 -6.28 0.08 -5.02
N GLY A 2 -6.06 1.24 -5.55
CA GLY A 2 -7.02 1.97 -6.35
C GLY A 2 -6.39 3.17 -7.01
N GLY A 3 -7.09 3.74 -8.01
CA GLY A 3 -6.66 4.98 -8.62
C GLY A 3 -6.74 6.15 -7.65
N ILE A 4 -5.78 7.08 -7.75
CA ILE A 4 -5.73 8.31 -6.97
C ILE A 4 -5.53 9.46 -7.95
N ARG A 5 -6.34 10.52 -7.80
CA ARG A 5 -6.22 11.73 -8.62
C ARG A 5 -4.80 12.28 -8.54
N LYS A 6 -4.23 12.68 -9.67
CA LYS A 6 -2.86 13.20 -9.84
C LYS A 6 -1.73 12.17 -9.60
N LEU A 7 -2.06 10.94 -9.18
CA LEU A 7 -1.10 9.86 -8.96
C LEU A 7 -1.34 8.67 -9.90
N ALA A 8 -1.91 8.89 -11.10
CA ALA A 8 -2.29 7.82 -12.01
C ALA A 8 -1.13 6.87 -12.33
N MET A 9 0.03 7.41 -12.71
CA MET A 9 1.22 6.60 -13.03
C MET A 9 1.74 5.84 -11.81
N TYR A 10 1.78 6.50 -10.64
CA TYR A 10 2.19 5.86 -9.40
C TYR A 10 1.27 4.67 -9.05
N THR A 11 -0.04 4.89 -9.06
CA THR A 11 -1.00 3.82 -8.73
C THR A 11 -1.02 2.72 -9.78
N ALA A 12 -0.82 3.05 -11.06
CA ALA A 12 -0.71 2.07 -12.14
C ALA A 12 0.53 1.17 -11.96
N THR A 13 1.70 1.74 -11.64
CA THR A 13 2.91 0.95 -11.38
C THR A 13 2.76 0.05 -10.15
N LYS A 14 2.06 0.50 -9.11
CA LYS A 14 1.76 -0.34 -7.94
C LYS A 14 0.81 -1.49 -8.28
N GLY A 15 -0.21 -1.25 -9.11
CA GLY A 15 -1.09 -2.31 -9.62
C GLY A 15 -0.35 -3.31 -10.50
N PHE A 16 0.53 -2.82 -11.37
CA PHE A 16 1.41 -3.69 -12.18
C PHE A 16 2.28 -4.59 -11.30
N ALA A 17 2.96 -4.03 -10.31
CA ALA A 17 3.84 -4.78 -9.41
C ALA A 17 3.08 -5.89 -8.66
N LEU A 18 1.85 -5.61 -8.20
CA LEU A 18 1.02 -6.61 -7.55
C LEU A 18 0.68 -7.77 -8.50
N ASN A 19 0.14 -7.47 -9.68
CA ASN A 19 -0.24 -8.50 -10.64
C ASN A 19 0.97 -9.30 -11.12
N LEU A 20 2.11 -8.65 -11.32
CA LEU A 20 3.36 -9.33 -11.67
C LEU A 20 3.79 -10.31 -10.57
N GLY A 21 3.82 -9.87 -9.32
CA GLY A 21 4.23 -10.73 -8.21
C GLY A 21 3.30 -11.93 -8.01
N GLU A 22 1.98 -11.75 -8.16
CA GLU A 22 1.01 -12.85 -8.09
C GLU A 22 1.20 -13.86 -9.25
N SER A 23 1.50 -13.37 -10.45
CA SER A 23 1.80 -14.21 -11.60
C SER A 23 3.09 -15.01 -11.40
N LEU A 24 4.16 -14.35 -10.94
CA LEU A 24 5.43 -15.01 -10.66
C LEU A 24 5.31 -16.06 -9.54
N TRP A 25 4.52 -15.78 -8.50
CA TRP A 25 4.21 -16.77 -7.49
C TRP A 25 3.55 -18.01 -8.10
N ALA A 26 2.54 -17.82 -8.95
CA ALA A 26 1.84 -18.92 -9.60
C ALA A 26 2.75 -19.76 -10.51
N GLU A 27 3.67 -19.10 -11.23
CA GLU A 27 4.63 -19.78 -12.13
C GLU A 27 5.72 -20.54 -11.38
N TRP A 28 6.18 -20.02 -10.23
CA TRP A 28 7.40 -20.49 -9.59
C TRP A 28 7.22 -21.31 -8.31
N LYS A 29 6.01 -21.32 -7.73
CA LYS A 29 5.74 -22.08 -6.50
C LYS A 29 6.08 -23.57 -6.63
N ASP A 30 5.83 -24.17 -7.79
CA ASP A 30 6.12 -25.58 -8.03
C ASP A 30 7.62 -25.84 -8.32
N LEU A 31 8.38 -24.74 -8.50
CA LEU A 31 9.84 -24.77 -8.62
C LEU A 31 10.57 -24.54 -7.29
N GLY A 32 9.82 -24.41 -6.20
CA GLY A 32 10.37 -24.15 -4.87
C GLY A 32 10.83 -22.70 -4.66
N VAL A 33 10.27 -21.75 -5.43
CA VAL A 33 10.57 -20.32 -5.28
C VAL A 33 9.36 -19.61 -4.65
N ASP A 34 9.60 -19.03 -3.49
CA ASP A 34 8.60 -18.22 -2.81
C ASP A 34 8.59 -16.79 -3.34
N VAL A 35 7.40 -16.25 -3.57
CA VAL A 35 7.18 -14.85 -3.96
C VAL A 35 6.07 -14.28 -3.07
N LEU A 36 6.31 -13.12 -2.49
CA LEU A 36 5.33 -12.42 -1.65
C LEU A 36 5.24 -10.94 -2.02
N ASN A 37 4.07 -10.48 -2.34
CA ASN A 37 3.75 -9.06 -2.39
C ASN A 37 3.37 -8.59 -1.00
N LEU A 38 4.12 -7.65 -0.44
CA LEU A 38 3.73 -6.98 0.79
C LEU A 38 3.06 -5.63 0.46
N LEU A 39 1.76 -5.53 0.69
CA LEU A 39 0.98 -4.31 0.53
C LEU A 39 0.89 -3.60 1.88
N ILE A 40 1.49 -2.44 1.96
CA ILE A 40 1.57 -1.65 3.20
C ILE A 40 0.99 -0.25 3.01
N GLY A 41 0.47 0.31 4.09
CA GLY A 41 0.10 1.71 4.18
C GLY A 41 1.30 2.62 4.42
N THR A 42 1.07 3.69 5.19
CA THR A 42 2.14 4.62 5.60
C THR A 42 3.08 3.95 6.60
N VAL A 43 4.38 4.08 6.36
CA VAL A 43 5.44 3.46 7.18
C VAL A 43 6.25 4.55 7.86
N ASP A 44 6.70 4.29 9.09
CA ASP A 44 7.58 5.18 9.83
C ASP A 44 8.97 5.21 9.20
N THR A 45 9.20 6.23 8.39
CA THR A 45 10.50 6.51 7.77
C THR A 45 10.86 7.97 7.94
N PRO A 46 12.16 8.33 7.98
CA PRO A 46 12.59 9.72 8.06
C PRO A 46 11.95 10.60 6.98
N THR A 47 11.93 10.12 5.74
CA THR A 47 11.32 10.83 4.60
C THR A 47 9.83 11.08 4.81
N MET A 48 9.10 10.10 5.33
CA MET A 48 7.67 10.26 5.60
C MET A 48 7.43 11.26 6.75
N ARG A 49 8.21 11.18 7.83
CA ARG A 49 8.12 12.11 8.95
C ARG A 49 8.40 13.55 8.50
N ASP A 50 9.46 13.77 7.73
CA ASP A 50 9.79 15.08 7.17
C ASP A 50 8.67 15.63 6.27
N ALA A 51 8.08 14.80 5.43
CA ALA A 51 6.95 15.19 4.59
C ALA A 51 5.74 15.60 5.42
N MET A 52 5.38 14.81 6.43
CA MET A 52 4.25 15.10 7.32
C MET A 52 4.45 16.43 8.09
N VAL A 53 5.65 16.69 8.58
CA VAL A 53 5.99 17.95 9.25
C VAL A 53 5.90 19.14 8.28
N LYS A 54 6.47 19.04 7.08
CA LYS A 54 6.40 20.08 6.06
C LYS A 54 4.98 20.43 5.63
N LEU A 55 4.08 19.46 5.69
CA LEU A 55 2.67 19.61 5.32
C LEU A 55 1.78 19.98 6.52
N ASN A 56 2.37 20.24 7.69
CA ASN A 56 1.66 20.56 8.92
C ASN A 56 0.56 19.53 9.28
N ILE A 57 0.82 18.26 9.05
CA ILE A 57 -0.11 17.20 9.44
C ILE A 57 -0.15 17.14 10.97
N ALA A 58 -1.36 17.20 11.53
CA ALA A 58 -1.55 17.08 12.96
C ALA A 58 -0.94 15.78 13.48
N ASP A 59 -0.29 15.86 14.62
CA ASP A 59 0.37 14.73 15.30
C ASP A 59 1.45 14.00 14.47
N ALA A 60 2.02 14.67 13.45
CA ALA A 60 3.05 14.10 12.57
C ALA A 60 4.21 13.41 13.32
N LEU A 61 4.58 13.93 14.50
CA LEU A 61 5.68 13.41 15.31
C LEU A 61 5.23 12.37 16.35
N THR A 62 3.97 12.39 16.74
CA THR A 62 3.40 11.52 17.80
C THR A 62 2.57 10.38 17.28
N MET A 63 2.12 10.46 16.02
CA MET A 63 1.36 9.40 15.36
C MET A 63 2.14 8.09 15.34
N THR A 64 1.51 7.01 15.83
CA THR A 64 2.08 5.67 15.76
C THR A 64 1.97 5.14 14.34
N LEU A 65 3.10 4.87 13.73
CA LEU A 65 3.21 4.24 12.41
C LEU A 65 3.99 2.93 12.53
N PRO A 66 3.71 1.93 11.70
CA PRO A 66 4.49 0.70 11.67
C PRO A 66 5.93 1.00 11.25
N LYS A 67 6.89 0.36 11.90
CA LYS A 67 8.31 0.50 11.57
C LYS A 67 8.66 -0.37 10.35
N ALA A 68 9.61 0.09 9.56
CA ALA A 68 10.06 -0.64 8.38
C ALA A 68 10.66 -2.01 8.73
N GLU A 69 11.40 -2.08 9.85
CA GLU A 69 12.00 -3.32 10.34
C GLU A 69 10.95 -4.37 10.72
N ASP A 70 9.89 -3.97 11.41
CA ASP A 70 8.80 -4.87 11.82
C ASP A 70 8.06 -5.43 10.60
N LEU A 71 7.82 -4.60 9.59
CA LEU A 71 7.20 -5.00 8.34
C LEU A 71 8.10 -5.94 7.52
N ALA A 72 9.40 -5.72 7.52
CA ALA A 72 10.35 -6.59 6.86
C ALA A 72 10.41 -7.98 7.52
N LEU A 73 10.43 -8.04 8.85
CA LEU A 73 10.36 -9.29 9.59
C LEU A 73 9.06 -10.03 9.32
N LEU A 74 7.92 -9.34 9.37
CA LEU A 74 6.62 -9.91 9.04
C LEU A 74 6.61 -10.50 7.62
N ALA A 75 7.16 -9.77 6.63
CA ALA A 75 7.25 -10.27 5.27
C ALA A 75 8.09 -11.54 5.15
N LEU A 76 9.23 -11.61 5.86
CA LEU A 76 10.09 -12.80 5.86
C LEU A 76 9.39 -14.00 6.54
N GLU A 77 8.71 -13.77 7.66
CA GLU A 77 7.94 -14.81 8.36
C GLU A 77 6.78 -15.36 7.51
N GLN A 78 6.18 -14.52 6.67
CA GLN A 78 5.03 -14.86 5.85
C GLN A 78 5.41 -15.24 4.40
N LEU A 79 6.70 -15.29 4.07
CA LEU A 79 7.16 -15.45 2.69
C LEU A 79 6.60 -16.71 2.01
N SER A 80 6.55 -17.82 2.71
CA SER A 80 5.99 -19.08 2.20
C SER A 80 4.45 -19.10 2.13
N ASN A 81 3.77 -18.09 2.66
CA ASN A 81 2.31 -17.97 2.68
C ASN A 81 1.78 -17.04 1.57
N GLY A 82 2.61 -16.79 0.53
CA GLY A 82 2.22 -15.93 -0.61
C GLY A 82 0.89 -16.30 -1.27
N PRO A 83 0.45 -15.57 -2.28
CA PRO A 83 1.20 -14.53 -3.05
C PRO A 83 1.17 -13.12 -2.46
N THR A 84 0.20 -12.79 -1.58
CA THR A 84 -0.03 -11.39 -1.19
C THR A 84 -0.37 -11.29 0.29
N LEU A 85 0.39 -10.45 1.00
CA LEU A 85 0.14 -10.06 2.38
C LEU A 85 -0.23 -8.57 2.43
N ILE A 86 -1.32 -8.25 3.13
CA ILE A 86 -1.78 -6.87 3.32
C ILE A 86 -1.63 -6.51 4.80
N HIS A 87 -0.96 -5.39 5.08
CA HIS A 87 -0.78 -4.91 6.44
C HIS A 87 -1.08 -3.41 6.56
N PRO A 88 -1.93 -3.01 7.49
CA PRO A 88 -2.81 -3.84 8.33
C PRO A 88 -3.88 -4.57 7.51
N GLU A 89 -4.40 -5.67 8.00
CA GLU A 89 -5.38 -6.54 7.32
C GLU A 89 -6.76 -5.91 7.11
N ASP A 90 -6.90 -4.67 7.49
CA ASP A 90 -8.18 -3.99 7.51
C ASP A 90 -8.76 -3.70 6.10
N THR A 91 -9.74 -2.86 6.07
CA THR A 91 -10.56 -2.40 4.94
C THR A 91 -9.88 -2.25 3.57
N LEU A 92 -8.55 -2.19 3.46
CA LEU A 92 -7.86 -2.06 2.18
C LEU A 92 -8.09 -3.27 1.25
N ALA A 93 -8.05 -4.49 1.80
CA ALA A 93 -8.33 -5.69 1.02
C ALA A 93 -9.79 -5.78 0.58
N GLN A 94 -10.72 -5.43 1.48
CA GLN A 94 -12.15 -5.47 1.20
C GLN A 94 -12.55 -4.44 0.14
N VAL A 95 -11.99 -3.24 0.20
CA VAL A 95 -12.33 -2.14 -0.71
C VAL A 95 -11.58 -2.25 -2.04
N ALA A 96 -10.37 -2.80 -2.08
CA ALA A 96 -9.63 -3.01 -3.32
C ALA A 96 -10.39 -3.86 -4.34
N ASN A 97 -11.14 -4.85 -3.85
CA ASN A 97 -11.91 -5.77 -4.68
C ASN A 97 -13.40 -5.39 -4.80
N ALA A 98 -13.86 -4.34 -4.11
CA ALA A 98 -15.27 -3.93 -4.16
C ALA A 98 -15.62 -3.27 -5.50
N PRO A 99 -16.70 -3.69 -6.18
CA PRO A 99 -17.15 -3.07 -7.42
C PRO A 99 -18.04 -1.84 -7.17
N GLY A 100 -18.29 -1.09 -8.24
CA GLY A 100 -19.36 -0.07 -8.28
C GLY A 100 -19.21 1.08 -7.28
N PRO A 101 -20.26 1.39 -6.51
CA PRO A 101 -20.29 2.56 -5.61
C PRO A 101 -19.19 2.53 -4.55
N ALA A 102 -18.89 1.38 -3.97
CA ALA A 102 -17.84 1.22 -2.97
C ALA A 102 -16.45 1.52 -3.56
N ARG A 103 -16.18 1.08 -4.79
CA ARG A 103 -14.94 1.40 -5.50
C ARG A 103 -14.82 2.89 -5.78
N ARG A 104 -15.91 3.54 -6.20
CA ARG A 104 -15.96 4.98 -6.42
C ARG A 104 -15.67 5.75 -5.12
N ALA A 105 -16.33 5.38 -4.03
CA ALA A 105 -16.10 5.99 -2.73
C ALA A 105 -14.64 5.88 -2.28
N HIS A 106 -14.02 4.71 -2.45
CA HIS A 106 -12.62 4.48 -2.15
C HIS A 106 -11.69 5.40 -2.97
N VAL A 107 -11.88 5.48 -4.29
CA VAL A 107 -11.06 6.34 -5.17
C VAL A 107 -11.17 7.81 -4.76
N LEU A 108 -12.38 8.28 -4.44
CA LEU A 108 -12.61 9.68 -4.02
C LEU A 108 -11.98 9.96 -2.66
N SER A 109 -12.13 9.07 -1.69
CA SER A 109 -11.51 9.20 -0.35
C SER A 109 -9.99 9.24 -0.46
N LYS A 110 -9.38 8.30 -1.16
CA LYS A 110 -7.91 8.26 -1.33
C LYS A 110 -7.38 9.46 -2.13
N SER A 111 -8.16 9.96 -3.07
CA SER A 111 -7.78 11.20 -3.79
C SER A 111 -7.83 12.43 -2.89
N ALA A 112 -8.80 12.52 -1.99
CA ALA A 112 -8.88 13.60 -1.01
C ALA A 112 -7.73 13.55 0.01
N GLU A 113 -7.41 12.36 0.53
CA GLU A 113 -6.25 12.16 1.41
C GLU A 113 -4.94 12.57 0.72
N ALA A 114 -4.74 12.10 -0.53
CA ALA A 114 -3.55 12.42 -1.30
C ALA A 114 -3.42 13.92 -1.65
N ALA A 115 -4.53 14.64 -1.78
CA ALA A 115 -4.52 16.08 -2.09
C ALA A 115 -3.80 16.92 -1.02
N VAL A 116 -3.76 16.44 0.23
CA VAL A 116 -2.98 17.08 1.31
C VAL A 116 -1.49 17.09 0.97
N PHE A 117 -0.99 16.06 0.28
CA PHE A 117 0.43 15.90 -0.07
C PHE A 117 0.80 16.50 -1.42
N ILE A 118 -0.11 16.47 -2.40
CA ILE A 118 0.17 16.82 -3.81
C ILE A 118 -0.53 18.09 -4.29
N GLY A 119 -1.32 18.73 -3.42
CA GLY A 119 -2.12 19.93 -3.72
C GLY A 119 -3.40 19.63 -4.51
N ASN A 120 -4.30 20.60 -4.50
CA ASN A 120 -5.64 20.48 -5.11
C ASN A 120 -5.73 21.03 -6.55
N ASP A 121 -4.67 21.63 -7.09
CA ASP A 121 -4.67 22.30 -8.41
C ASP A 121 -4.73 21.35 -9.60
#